data_4b08ef8789cc2cdd87c1bb6ec4b3a9fc
#
_entry.id   4b08ef8789cc2cdd87c1bb6ec4b3a9fc
#
_cell.length_a   1.000
_cell.length_b   1.000
_cell.length_c   1.000
_cell.angle_alpha   90.00
_cell.angle_beta   90.00
_cell.angle_gamma   90.00
#
_symmetry.space_group_name_H-M   'P 1'
#
loop_
_entity.id
_entity.type
_entity.pdbx_description
1 polymer ?
#
loop_
_entity_poly.entity_id
_entity_poly.type
_entity_poly.pdbx_seq_one_letter_code
_entity_poly.pdbx_strand_id
1 'polypeptide(L)'
;TARLLERDLRTEAALTCQMLFRRELRAALLRELDGVSGCWTGDAGGTHFFWGLDRRTVLFPLRLRESAGTAALTGQSSLGEAVTVPLTPQALTEALRDGSLLPGLFLCFLEAHFLRDFTVFGGFYQPTYLAEMRRGLVRALRETGGYEEEAAIIEAKRNAMTLGLLYLLRS
;
A
#
# COMPACT_ATOMS: atom_id res chain seq x y z
N THR A 1 8.22 8.88 -2.50
CA THR A 1 7.71 7.67 -1.80
C THR A 1 8.65 6.48 -1.97
N ALA A 2 9.11 6.12 -3.18
CA ALA A 2 9.96 4.92 -3.41
C ALA A 2 11.21 4.87 -2.52
N ARG A 3 11.97 5.97 -2.40
CA ARG A 3 13.16 6.02 -1.53
C ARG A 3 12.85 5.85 -0.03
N LEU A 4 11.70 6.35 0.44
CA LEU A 4 11.27 6.16 1.81
C LEU A 4 10.94 4.69 2.06
N LEU A 5 10.18 4.11 1.13
CA LEU A 5 9.82 2.70 1.15
C LEU A 5 11.05 1.79 1.12
N GLU A 6 12.04 2.06 0.26
CA GLU A 6 13.30 1.31 0.22
C GLU A 6 14.04 1.30 1.57
N ARG A 7 14.05 2.44 2.28
CA ARG A 7 14.66 2.54 3.60
C ARG A 7 13.90 1.68 4.60
N ASP A 8 12.57 1.80 4.61
CA ASP A 8 11.73 1.11 5.60
C ASP A 8 11.68 -0.40 5.35
N LEU A 9 11.76 -0.86 4.10
CA LEU A 9 11.89 -2.29 3.77
C LEU A 9 13.17 -2.94 4.33
N ARG A 10 14.21 -2.16 4.62
CA ARG A 10 15.48 -2.63 5.20
C ARG A 10 15.53 -2.53 6.73
N THR A 11 14.51 -1.95 7.32
CA THR A 11 14.43 -1.73 8.77
C THR A 11 13.36 -2.67 9.34
N GLU A 12 13.78 -3.75 9.98
CA GLU A 12 12.85 -4.76 10.52
C GLU A 12 11.80 -4.18 11.48
N ALA A 13 12.19 -3.16 12.26
CA ALA A 13 11.28 -2.47 13.18
C ALA A 13 10.32 -1.51 12.47
N ALA A 14 10.53 -1.16 11.19
CA ALA A 14 9.62 -0.27 10.48
C ALA A 14 8.27 -0.96 10.26
N LEU A 15 7.18 -0.24 10.53
CA LEU A 15 5.82 -0.77 10.37
C LEU A 15 5.59 -1.29 8.95
N THR A 16 6.05 -0.59 7.93
CA THR A 16 5.93 -1.02 6.53
C THR A 16 6.61 -2.36 6.27
N CYS A 17 7.80 -2.58 6.85
CA CYS A 17 8.50 -3.87 6.77
C CYS A 17 7.65 -4.97 7.43
N GLN A 18 7.18 -4.73 8.64
CA GLN A 18 6.36 -5.71 9.36
C GLN A 18 5.05 -6.02 8.63
N MET A 19 4.37 -5.01 8.09
CA MET A 19 3.13 -5.17 7.31
C MET A 19 3.31 -6.06 6.07
N LEU A 20 4.45 -5.99 5.41
CA LEU A 20 4.71 -6.78 4.21
C LEU A 20 5.23 -8.18 4.54
N PHE A 21 6.02 -8.35 5.61
CA PHE A 21 6.72 -9.61 5.86
C PHE A 21 6.18 -10.43 7.03
N ARG A 22 5.46 -9.84 7.99
CA ARG A 22 4.74 -10.63 9.01
C ARG A 22 3.44 -11.15 8.44
N ARG A 23 3.33 -12.46 8.37
CA ARG A 23 2.21 -13.15 7.70
C ARG A 23 0.85 -12.76 8.27
N GLU A 24 0.74 -12.74 9.59
CA GLU A 24 -0.52 -12.45 10.29
C GLU A 24 -0.99 -11.02 10.00
N LEU A 25 -0.10 -10.03 10.12
CA LEU A 25 -0.42 -8.63 9.86
C LEU A 25 -0.74 -8.41 8.38
N ARG A 26 0.02 -9.02 7.49
CA ARG A 26 -0.25 -8.96 6.04
C ARG A 26 -1.60 -9.56 5.70
N ALA A 27 -1.96 -10.70 6.27
CA ALA A 27 -3.26 -11.35 6.04
C ALA A 27 -4.43 -10.49 6.56
N ALA A 28 -4.27 -9.89 7.74
CA ALA A 28 -5.25 -8.95 8.28
C ALA A 28 -5.43 -7.73 7.36
N LEU A 29 -4.34 -7.12 6.89
CA LEU A 29 -4.39 -6.01 5.95
C LEU A 29 -5.07 -6.36 4.63
N LEU A 30 -4.74 -7.51 4.06
CA LEU A 30 -5.36 -7.97 2.81
C LEU A 30 -6.88 -8.08 2.94
N ARG A 31 -7.37 -8.54 4.08
CA ARG A 31 -8.79 -8.66 4.37
C ARG A 31 -9.43 -7.30 4.66
N GLU A 32 -8.83 -6.48 5.53
CA GLU A 32 -9.41 -5.22 5.99
C GLU A 32 -9.42 -4.11 4.93
N LEU A 33 -8.57 -4.21 3.93
CA LEU A 33 -8.48 -3.26 2.82
C LEU A 33 -9.14 -3.77 1.52
N ASP A 34 -9.67 -4.99 1.53
CA ASP A 34 -10.43 -5.51 0.40
C ASP A 34 -11.70 -4.69 0.16
N GLY A 35 -11.92 -4.26 -1.07
CA GLY A 35 -13.04 -3.40 -1.46
C GLY A 35 -12.85 -1.91 -1.12
N VAL A 36 -11.79 -1.53 -0.41
CA VAL A 36 -11.48 -0.13 -0.16
C VAL A 36 -10.97 0.54 -1.43
N SER A 37 -11.57 1.68 -1.76
CA SER A 37 -11.21 2.43 -2.98
C SER A 37 -9.73 2.81 -2.98
N GLY A 38 -9.02 2.53 -4.08
CA GLY A 38 -7.59 2.74 -4.22
C GLY A 38 -6.71 1.62 -3.64
N CYS A 39 -7.30 0.57 -3.08
CA CYS A 39 -6.62 -0.66 -2.68
C CYS A 39 -6.87 -1.77 -3.72
N TRP A 40 -7.51 -2.85 -3.33
CA TRP A 40 -7.82 -4.00 -4.17
C TRP A 40 -9.25 -4.46 -3.93
N THR A 41 -9.78 -5.26 -4.82
CA THR A 41 -11.11 -5.85 -4.68
C THR A 41 -11.08 -7.29 -5.15
N GLY A 42 -11.25 -8.23 -4.24
CA GLY A 42 -11.22 -9.65 -4.51
C GLY A 42 -10.03 -10.05 -5.40
N ASP A 43 -10.25 -10.98 -6.32
CA ASP A 43 -9.22 -11.44 -7.26
C ASP A 43 -9.12 -10.59 -8.54
N ALA A 44 -10.04 -9.69 -8.81
CA ALA A 44 -10.18 -9.03 -10.11
C ALA A 44 -9.78 -7.55 -10.15
N GLY A 45 -9.87 -6.82 -9.02
CA GLY A 45 -9.71 -5.36 -9.00
C GLY A 45 -8.45 -4.86 -8.29
N GLY A 46 -7.71 -3.92 -8.89
CA GLY A 46 -6.56 -3.27 -8.29
C GLY A 46 -5.31 -4.15 -8.16
N THR A 47 -4.37 -3.75 -7.33
CA THR A 47 -3.11 -4.44 -7.08
C THR A 47 -2.86 -4.61 -5.58
N HIS A 48 -2.24 -5.72 -5.17
CA HIS A 48 -1.78 -5.89 -3.79
C HIS A 48 -0.46 -5.13 -3.59
N PHE A 49 -0.50 -4.04 -2.83
CA PHE A 49 0.64 -3.23 -2.41
C PHE A 49 1.42 -2.55 -3.54
N PHE A 50 1.72 -3.25 -4.64
CA PHE A 50 2.59 -2.77 -5.72
C PHE A 50 1.99 -3.00 -7.09
N TRP A 51 2.25 -2.08 -8.00
CA TRP A 51 2.05 -2.22 -9.43
C TRP A 51 3.34 -2.68 -10.10
N GLY A 52 3.24 -3.58 -11.06
CA GLY A 52 4.31 -3.84 -12.01
C GLY A 52 4.32 -2.79 -13.11
N LEU A 53 5.50 -2.46 -13.62
CA LEU A 53 5.69 -1.61 -14.79
C LEU A 53 6.45 -2.39 -15.85
N ASP A 54 5.88 -2.53 -17.03
CA ASP A 54 6.53 -3.23 -18.15
C ASP A 54 7.45 -2.32 -18.99
N ARG A 55 8.14 -2.92 -19.95
CA ARG A 55 9.07 -2.20 -20.83
C ARG A 55 8.41 -1.14 -21.72
N ARG A 56 7.08 -1.18 -21.86
CA ARG A 56 6.27 -0.18 -22.56
C ARG A 56 5.74 0.90 -21.61
N THR A 57 6.21 0.92 -20.36
CA THR A 57 5.74 1.83 -19.32
C THR A 57 4.23 1.69 -19.01
N VAL A 58 3.68 0.49 -19.20
CA VAL A 58 2.29 0.18 -18.87
C VAL A 58 2.25 -0.48 -17.50
N LEU A 59 1.39 0.07 -16.63
CA LEU A 59 1.13 -0.50 -15.31
C LEU A 59 0.27 -1.74 -15.44
N PHE A 60 0.62 -2.77 -14.68
CA PHE A 60 -0.19 -3.97 -14.55
C PHE A 60 -0.31 -4.39 -13.07
N PRO A 61 -1.45 -4.99 -12.68
CA PRO A 61 -1.67 -5.36 -11.29
C PRO A 61 -0.81 -6.56 -10.89
N LEU A 62 -0.30 -6.51 -9.65
CA LEU A 62 0.38 -7.62 -9.00
C LEU A 62 -0.47 -8.15 -7.86
N ARG A 63 -0.56 -9.46 -7.74
CA ARG A 63 -1.30 -10.16 -6.70
C ARG A 63 -0.36 -10.96 -5.82
N LEU A 64 -0.53 -10.84 -4.53
CA LEU A 64 0.17 -11.70 -3.60
C LEU A 64 -0.32 -13.14 -3.74
N ARG A 65 0.62 -14.04 -3.89
CA ARG A 65 0.39 -15.49 -3.86
C ARG A 65 1.32 -16.11 -2.81
N GLU A 66 0.76 -16.98 -2.00
CA GLU A 66 1.50 -17.74 -0.99
C GLU A 66 1.41 -19.22 -1.32
N SER A 67 2.54 -19.89 -1.36
CA SER A 67 2.64 -21.32 -1.58
C SER A 67 3.83 -21.90 -0.84
N ALA A 68 3.63 -23.02 -0.14
CA ALA A 68 4.69 -23.79 0.54
C ALA A 68 5.62 -22.91 1.42
N GLY A 69 5.05 -21.91 2.11
CA GLY A 69 5.82 -21.03 3.00
C GLY A 69 6.56 -19.88 2.29
N THR A 70 6.45 -19.76 0.97
CA THR A 70 6.98 -18.64 0.21
C THR A 70 5.87 -17.70 -0.23
N ALA A 71 6.15 -16.40 -0.26
CA ALA A 71 5.25 -15.39 -0.76
C ALA A 71 5.86 -14.66 -1.95
N ALA A 72 5.06 -14.37 -2.96
CA ALA A 72 5.50 -13.62 -4.13
C ALA A 72 4.36 -12.74 -4.67
N LEU A 73 4.71 -11.64 -5.31
CA LEU A 73 3.82 -10.83 -6.11
C LEU A 73 3.83 -11.37 -7.55
N THR A 74 2.66 -11.72 -8.06
CA THR A 74 2.54 -12.29 -9.41
C THR A 74 1.55 -11.48 -10.24
N GLY A 75 1.81 -11.35 -11.52
CA GLY A 75 0.94 -10.68 -12.48
C GLY A 75 1.28 -11.01 -13.91
N GLN A 76 0.57 -10.38 -14.83
CA GLN A 76 0.82 -10.49 -16.26
C GLN A 76 1.01 -9.09 -16.84
N SER A 77 2.14 -8.89 -17.55
CA SER A 77 2.43 -7.62 -18.21
C SER A 77 1.49 -7.38 -19.40
N SER A 78 1.46 -6.15 -19.92
CA SER A 78 0.69 -5.82 -21.13
C SER A 78 1.16 -6.60 -22.37
N LEU A 79 2.33 -7.19 -22.30
CA LEU A 79 2.92 -8.04 -23.34
C LEU A 79 2.55 -9.52 -23.20
N GLY A 80 1.75 -9.88 -22.18
CA GLY A 80 1.40 -11.27 -21.89
C GLY A 80 2.47 -12.05 -21.13
N GLU A 81 3.57 -11.40 -20.70
CA GLU A 81 4.65 -12.04 -19.96
C GLU A 81 4.23 -12.24 -18.49
N ALA A 82 4.40 -13.45 -17.98
CA ALA A 82 4.20 -13.73 -16.55
C ALA A 82 5.33 -13.09 -15.74
N VAL A 83 4.98 -12.32 -14.72
CA VAL A 83 5.92 -11.66 -13.83
C VAL A 83 5.75 -12.19 -12.42
N THR A 84 6.87 -12.52 -11.77
CA THR A 84 6.90 -12.96 -10.37
C THR A 84 8.02 -12.22 -9.65
N VAL A 85 7.66 -11.51 -8.59
CA VAL A 85 8.60 -10.80 -7.70
C VAL A 85 8.52 -11.45 -6.32
N PRO A 86 9.59 -12.10 -5.83
CA PRO A 86 9.61 -12.64 -4.48
C PRO A 86 9.30 -11.57 -3.44
N LEU A 87 8.46 -11.88 -2.47
CA LEU A 87 8.14 -10.96 -1.38
C LEU A 87 9.26 -11.00 -0.32
N THR A 88 10.39 -10.44 -0.69
CA THR A 88 11.57 -10.27 0.19
C THR A 88 12.06 -8.83 0.16
N PRO A 89 12.68 -8.32 1.24
CA PRO A 89 13.21 -6.95 1.27
C PRO A 89 14.16 -6.67 0.11
N GLN A 90 15.01 -7.63 -0.23
CA GLN A 90 15.99 -7.49 -1.30
C GLN A 90 15.31 -7.38 -2.67
N ALA A 91 14.45 -8.34 -3.03
CA ALA A 91 13.80 -8.38 -4.34
C ALA A 91 12.91 -7.14 -4.56
N LEU A 92 12.15 -6.72 -3.53
CA LEU A 92 11.34 -5.51 -3.61
C LEU A 92 12.19 -4.25 -3.77
N THR A 93 13.31 -4.16 -3.04
CA THR A 93 14.22 -3.01 -3.15
C THR A 93 14.87 -2.91 -4.53
N GLU A 94 15.30 -4.04 -5.10
CA GLU A 94 15.87 -4.10 -6.46
C GLU A 94 14.84 -3.68 -7.50
N ALA A 95 13.62 -4.23 -7.45
CA ALA A 95 12.54 -3.91 -8.38
C ALA A 95 12.02 -2.46 -8.26
N LEU A 96 12.08 -1.86 -7.06
CA LEU A 96 11.78 -0.44 -6.87
C LEU A 96 12.88 0.46 -7.48
N ARG A 97 14.15 0.05 -7.42
CA ARG A 97 15.28 0.82 -7.96
C ARG A 97 15.38 0.77 -9.47
N ASP A 98 15.12 -0.38 -10.06
CA ASP A 98 15.13 -0.52 -11.52
C ASP A 98 13.84 0.00 -12.17
N GLY A 99 12.84 0.37 -11.35
CA GLY A 99 11.59 0.96 -11.80
C GLY A 99 10.58 -0.04 -12.34
N SER A 100 10.83 -1.34 -12.22
CA SER A 100 9.88 -2.40 -12.61
C SER A 100 8.73 -2.57 -11.62
N LEU A 101 8.88 -2.00 -10.40
CA LEU A 101 7.88 -2.02 -9.34
C LEU A 101 7.56 -0.60 -8.87
N LEU A 102 6.28 -0.28 -8.74
CA LEU A 102 5.79 0.98 -8.19
C LEU A 102 4.86 0.74 -7.00
N PRO A 103 4.96 1.53 -5.91
CA PRO A 103 4.05 1.39 -4.79
C PRO A 103 2.62 1.73 -5.19
N GLY A 104 1.67 0.92 -4.74
CA GLY A 104 0.25 1.19 -4.85
C GLY A 104 -0.17 2.39 -4.00
N LEU A 105 -1.38 2.87 -4.23
CA LEU A 105 -1.89 4.09 -3.59
C LEU A 105 -1.90 3.97 -2.06
N PHE A 106 -2.29 2.81 -1.53
CA PHE A 106 -2.25 2.55 -0.09
C PHE A 106 -0.84 2.74 0.50
N LEU A 107 0.19 2.14 -0.12
CA LEU A 107 1.57 2.32 0.35
C LEU A 107 2.06 3.76 0.22
N CYS A 108 1.62 4.49 -0.80
CA CYS A 108 1.94 5.90 -0.93
C CYS A 108 1.38 6.73 0.22
N PHE A 109 0.12 6.49 0.62
CA PHE A 109 -0.48 7.18 1.75
C PHE A 109 0.06 6.69 3.10
N LEU A 110 0.35 5.40 3.23
CA LEU A 110 1.01 4.88 4.41
C LEU A 110 2.31 5.64 4.67
N GLU A 111 3.19 5.65 3.68
CA GLU A 111 4.52 6.23 3.79
C GLU A 111 4.51 7.75 3.98
N ALA A 112 3.66 8.47 3.28
CA ALA A 112 3.64 9.90 3.32
C ALA A 112 2.75 10.45 4.46
N HIS A 113 1.54 9.95 4.57
CA HIS A 113 0.54 10.55 5.46
C HIS A 113 0.46 9.85 6.81
N PHE A 114 0.29 8.51 6.83
CA PHE A 114 0.06 7.81 8.09
C PHE A 114 1.30 7.70 8.96
N LEU A 115 2.49 7.54 8.36
CA LEU A 115 3.73 7.38 9.13
C LEU A 115 4.53 8.67 9.30
N ARG A 116 4.40 9.68 8.41
CA ARG A 116 5.30 10.85 8.38
C ARG A 116 4.62 12.20 8.43
N ASP A 117 3.33 12.27 8.66
CA ASP A 117 2.58 13.53 8.78
C ASP A 117 2.63 14.46 7.55
N PHE A 118 3.00 13.98 6.37
CA PHE A 118 2.87 14.81 5.19
C PHE A 118 1.40 15.06 4.88
N THR A 119 1.05 16.33 4.71
CA THR A 119 -0.27 16.68 4.21
C THR A 119 -0.34 16.32 2.74
N VAL A 120 -1.25 15.42 2.38
CA VAL A 120 -1.48 15.00 1.00
C VAL A 120 -2.71 15.70 0.45
N PHE A 121 -2.55 16.33 -0.71
CA PHE A 121 -3.62 16.97 -1.45
C PHE A 121 -4.01 16.10 -2.63
N GLY A 122 -5.31 15.95 -2.88
CA GLY A 122 -5.80 15.12 -3.96
C GLY A 122 -7.20 15.48 -4.43
N GLY A 123 -7.80 14.60 -5.22
CA GLY A 123 -9.11 14.81 -5.79
C GLY A 123 -10.26 14.76 -4.77
N PHE A 124 -11.45 15.05 -5.26
CA PHE A 124 -12.68 15.18 -4.47
C PHE A 124 -12.99 13.96 -3.56
N TYR A 125 -12.69 12.76 -4.01
CA TYR A 125 -12.96 11.52 -3.26
C TYR A 125 -11.87 11.13 -2.27
N GLN A 126 -10.72 11.83 -2.25
CA GLN A 126 -9.59 11.47 -1.39
C GLN A 126 -9.95 11.40 0.09
N PRO A 127 -10.70 12.32 0.70
CA PRO A 127 -11.04 12.23 2.12
C PRO A 127 -11.81 10.96 2.47
N THR A 128 -12.66 10.48 1.56
CA THR A 128 -13.47 9.28 1.77
C THR A 128 -12.60 8.03 1.81
N TYR A 129 -11.85 7.76 0.74
CA TYR A 129 -11.05 6.53 0.67
C TYR A 129 -9.85 6.56 1.63
N LEU A 130 -9.29 7.72 1.93
CA LEU A 130 -8.23 7.85 2.91
C LEU A 130 -8.71 7.50 4.33
N ALA A 131 -9.94 7.93 4.67
CA ALA A 131 -10.57 7.55 5.94
C ALA A 131 -10.85 6.05 6.02
N GLU A 132 -11.25 5.42 4.92
CA GLU A 132 -11.47 3.98 4.84
C GLU A 132 -10.16 3.20 4.96
N MET A 133 -9.11 3.60 4.24
CA MET A 133 -7.76 3.02 4.34
C MET A 133 -7.24 3.09 5.79
N ARG A 134 -7.39 4.25 6.44
CA ARG A 134 -6.99 4.42 7.85
C ARG A 134 -7.73 3.46 8.77
N ARG A 135 -9.07 3.38 8.63
CA ARG A 135 -9.89 2.46 9.46
C ARG A 135 -9.50 1.00 9.25
N GLY A 136 -9.28 0.58 7.99
CA GLY A 136 -8.84 -0.77 7.68
C GLY A 136 -7.46 -1.08 8.27
N LEU A 137 -6.52 -0.16 8.12
CA LEU A 137 -5.18 -0.28 8.71
C LEU A 137 -5.22 -0.41 10.25
N VAL A 138 -5.96 0.48 10.92
CA VAL A 138 -6.10 0.44 12.39
C VAL A 138 -6.73 -0.86 12.86
N ARG A 139 -7.75 -1.37 12.18
CA ARG A 139 -8.36 -2.67 12.52
C ARG A 139 -7.36 -3.82 12.36
N ALA A 140 -6.62 -3.85 11.26
CA ALA A 140 -5.62 -4.89 11.02
C ALA A 140 -4.50 -4.89 12.09
N LEU A 141 -4.03 -3.71 12.50
CA LEU A 141 -3.03 -3.56 13.56
C LEU A 141 -3.55 -4.08 14.91
N ARG A 142 -4.75 -3.67 15.31
CA ARG A 142 -5.37 -4.09 16.58
C ARG A 142 -5.68 -5.58 16.62
N GLU A 143 -6.17 -6.13 15.50
CA GLU A 143 -6.47 -7.56 15.41
C GLU A 143 -5.21 -8.42 15.53
N THR A 144 -4.11 -7.98 14.91
CA THR A 144 -2.85 -8.71 15.00
C THR A 144 -2.22 -8.64 16.39
N GLY A 145 -2.46 -7.55 17.14
CA GLY A 145 -1.88 -7.30 18.46
C GLY A 145 -0.40 -6.90 18.41
N GLY A 146 0.03 -6.18 19.45
CA GLY A 146 1.40 -5.69 19.57
C GLY A 146 1.71 -4.45 18.72
N TYR A 147 0.67 -3.73 18.27
CA TYR A 147 0.74 -2.50 17.48
C TYR A 147 -0.22 -1.43 18.00
N GLU A 148 -0.51 -1.46 19.29
CA GLU A 148 -1.52 -0.58 19.92
C GLU A 148 -1.10 0.90 19.83
N GLU A 149 0.20 1.18 19.95
CA GLU A 149 0.74 2.53 19.85
C GLU A 149 0.65 3.06 18.43
N GLU A 150 1.09 2.28 17.43
CA GLU A 150 0.99 2.65 16.02
C GLU A 150 -0.46 2.83 15.59
N ALA A 151 -1.34 1.95 16.04
CA ALA A 151 -2.78 2.05 15.76
C ALA A 151 -3.37 3.35 16.33
N ALA A 152 -3.01 3.72 17.57
CA ALA A 152 -3.47 4.95 18.19
C ALA A 152 -2.95 6.21 17.48
N ILE A 153 -1.66 6.21 17.10
CA ILE A 153 -1.05 7.31 16.34
C ILE A 153 -1.74 7.48 14.99
N ILE A 154 -1.95 6.39 14.26
CA ILE A 154 -2.58 6.42 12.93
C ILE A 154 -4.06 6.83 13.04
N GLU A 155 -4.78 6.36 14.05
CA GLU A 155 -6.17 6.72 14.28
C GLU A 155 -6.35 8.21 14.58
N ALA A 156 -5.42 8.82 15.30
CA ALA A 156 -5.42 10.24 15.63
C ALA A 156 -5.13 11.16 14.42
N LYS A 157 -4.62 10.62 13.30
CA LYS A 157 -4.31 11.42 12.12
C LYS A 157 -5.57 12.08 11.55
N ARG A 158 -5.48 13.38 11.24
CA ARG A 158 -6.56 14.10 10.58
C ARG A 158 -6.63 13.72 9.10
N ASN A 159 -7.83 13.67 8.55
CA ASN A 159 -7.99 13.49 7.11
C ASN A 159 -7.37 14.67 6.35
N ALA A 160 -6.74 14.39 5.22
CA ALA A 160 -6.24 15.43 4.32
C ALA A 160 -7.38 16.32 3.83
N MET A 161 -7.15 17.62 3.75
CA MET A 161 -8.11 18.55 3.15
C MET A 161 -8.06 18.45 1.63
N THR A 162 -9.23 18.50 0.99
CA THR A 162 -9.35 18.60 -0.47
C THR A 162 -9.36 20.07 -0.89
N LEU A 163 -8.45 20.47 -1.77
CA LEU A 163 -8.46 21.80 -2.40
C LEU A 163 -9.75 22.03 -3.24
N GLY A 164 -10.35 20.97 -3.78
CA GLY A 164 -11.57 21.06 -4.57
C GLY A 164 -12.80 21.60 -3.82
N LEU A 165 -12.88 21.40 -2.52
CA LEU A 165 -13.99 21.94 -1.71
C LEU A 165 -13.93 23.46 -1.55
N LEU A 166 -12.74 24.05 -1.55
CA LEU A 166 -12.54 25.50 -1.44
C LEU A 166 -13.01 26.25 -2.69
N TYR A 167 -12.97 25.64 -3.85
CA TYR A 167 -13.46 26.27 -5.09
C TYR A 167 -14.99 26.27 -5.20
N LEU A 168 -15.66 25.24 -4.68
CA LEU A 168 -17.14 25.16 -4.68
C LEU A 168 -17.81 26.08 -3.64
N LEU A 169 -17.08 26.44 -2.58
CA LEU A 169 -17.61 27.34 -1.53
C LEU A 169 -17.40 28.84 -1.86
N ARG A 170 -16.71 29.18 -2.95
CA ARG A 170 -16.44 30.55 -3.40
C ARG A 170 -17.22 30.98 -4.65
N SER A 171 -17.98 30.10 -5.25
CA SER A 171 -18.93 30.38 -6.33
C SER A 171 -20.34 30.43 -5.79
#